data_932470bac05b410626bef50a99176f20
#
_entry.id   932470bac05b410626bef50a99176f20
#
_cell.length_a   1.000
_cell.length_b   1.000
_cell.length_c   1.000
_cell.angle_alpha   90.00
_cell.angle_beta   90.00
_cell.angle_gamma   90.00
#
_symmetry.space_group_name_H-M   'P 1'
#
loop_
_entity.id
_entity.type
_entity.pdbx_description
1 polymer ?
#
loop_
_entity_poly.entity_id
_entity_poly.type
_entity_poly.pdbx_seq_one_letter_code
_entity_poly.pdbx_strand_id
1 'polypeptide(L)'
;MHINIREILYKKTGRRLPKFVTTPLERLIHQDEMNTIFAACEGATPAEFLKYVFNYLDIPCSVEYTAPLADDGRYIFASNHPFGGLDGMLLVNALLTRWGDAGAVVNDLL
;
A
#
# COMPACT_ATOMS: atom_id res chain seq x y z
N MET A 1 -10.17 -7.70 1.89
CA MET A 1 -10.11 -6.28 2.34
C MET A 1 -11.00 -5.43 1.44
N HIS A 2 -11.75 -4.55 2.02
CA HIS A 2 -12.65 -3.65 1.29
C HIS A 2 -12.60 -2.26 1.94
N ILE A 3 -12.39 -1.23 1.13
CA ILE A 3 -12.36 0.15 1.62
C ILE A 3 -13.74 0.78 1.43
N ASN A 4 -14.27 1.35 2.51
CA ASN A 4 -15.49 2.15 2.50
C ASN A 4 -15.25 3.43 3.32
N ILE A 5 -15.02 4.53 2.63
CA ILE A 5 -14.69 5.82 3.27
C ILE A 5 -15.81 6.31 4.20
N ARG A 6 -17.06 6.01 3.90
CA ARG A 6 -18.20 6.41 4.74
C ARG A 6 -18.16 5.74 6.10
N GLU A 7 -17.85 4.44 6.13
CA GLU A 7 -17.71 3.69 7.39
C GLU A 7 -16.48 4.15 8.19
N ILE A 8 -15.37 4.41 7.51
CA ILE A 8 -14.15 4.91 8.15
C ILE A 8 -14.40 6.27 8.80
N LEU A 9 -15.04 7.19 8.08
CA LEU A 9 -15.39 8.50 8.61
C LEU A 9 -16.40 8.41 9.75
N TYR A 10 -17.38 7.52 9.65
CA TYR A 10 -18.34 7.29 10.72
C TYR A 10 -17.67 6.76 12.00
N LYS A 11 -16.77 5.80 11.87
CA LYS A 11 -16.01 5.26 13.02
C LYS A 11 -15.15 6.33 13.70
N LYS A 12 -14.57 7.24 12.92
CA LYS A 12 -13.68 8.30 13.45
C LYS A 12 -14.42 9.51 14.01
N THR A 13 -15.52 9.91 13.39
CA THR A 13 -16.25 11.14 13.74
C THR A 13 -17.53 10.90 14.55
N GLY A 14 -18.02 9.66 14.57
CA GLY A 14 -19.31 9.31 15.15
C GLY A 14 -20.52 9.87 14.39
N ARG A 15 -20.31 10.48 13.23
CA ARG A 15 -21.36 11.13 12.42
C ARG A 15 -21.39 10.58 11.00
N ARG A 16 -22.62 10.39 10.50
CA ARG A 16 -22.82 10.06 9.08
C ARG A 16 -22.75 11.34 8.25
N LEU A 17 -21.76 11.44 7.39
CA LEU A 17 -21.60 12.57 6.50
C LEU A 17 -22.50 12.40 5.26
N PRO A 18 -23.05 13.52 4.73
CA PRO A 18 -23.90 13.49 3.53
C PRO A 18 -23.10 13.09 2.29
N LYS A 19 -23.78 12.54 1.29
CA LYS A 19 -23.18 12.03 0.05
C LYS A 19 -22.37 13.08 -0.73
N PHE A 20 -22.79 14.35 -0.69
CA PHE A 20 -22.06 15.41 -1.39
C PHE A 20 -20.66 15.68 -0.81
N VAL A 21 -20.39 15.24 0.43
CA VAL A 21 -19.06 15.29 1.05
C VAL A 21 -18.28 13.99 0.81
N THR A 22 -18.95 12.85 0.93
CA THR A 22 -18.27 11.53 0.84
C THR A 22 -17.96 11.13 -0.60
N THR A 23 -18.83 11.44 -1.56
CA THR A 23 -18.61 11.07 -2.97
C THR A 23 -17.34 11.68 -3.58
N PRO A 24 -17.03 12.98 -3.38
CA PRO A 24 -15.74 13.52 -3.84
C PRO A 24 -14.53 12.84 -3.17
N LEU A 25 -14.64 12.49 -1.88
CA LEU A 25 -13.57 11.78 -1.16
C LEU A 25 -13.38 10.35 -1.68
N GLU A 26 -14.47 9.63 -1.96
CA GLU A 26 -14.43 8.29 -2.56
C GLU A 26 -13.70 8.31 -3.92
N ARG A 27 -13.97 9.33 -4.74
CA ARG A 27 -13.32 9.53 -6.03
C ARG A 27 -11.86 9.92 -5.88
N LEU A 28 -11.52 10.78 -4.92
CA LEU A 28 -10.16 11.24 -4.68
C LEU A 28 -9.22 10.09 -4.28
N ILE A 29 -9.71 9.15 -3.47
CA ILE A 29 -8.93 7.99 -3.04
C ILE A 29 -9.04 6.80 -4.00
N HIS A 30 -9.76 6.93 -5.10
CA HIS A 30 -10.00 5.85 -6.06
C HIS A 30 -10.56 4.58 -5.41
N GLN A 31 -11.57 4.74 -4.53
CA GLN A 31 -12.10 3.66 -3.71
C GLN A 31 -12.54 2.44 -4.52
N ASP A 32 -13.25 2.63 -5.61
CA ASP A 32 -13.75 1.53 -6.45
C ASP A 32 -12.59 0.76 -7.10
N GLU A 33 -11.59 1.48 -7.58
CA GLU A 33 -10.39 0.91 -8.19
C GLU A 33 -9.57 0.11 -7.17
N MET A 34 -9.37 0.66 -5.98
CA MET A 34 -8.71 -0.07 -4.89
C MET A 34 -9.47 -1.32 -4.47
N ASN A 35 -10.79 -1.25 -4.37
CA ASN A 35 -11.61 -2.42 -4.05
C ASN A 35 -11.56 -3.49 -5.16
N THR A 36 -11.44 -3.09 -6.41
CA THR A 36 -11.21 -4.02 -7.53
C THR A 36 -9.87 -4.73 -7.37
N ILE A 37 -8.81 -4.02 -7.03
CA ILE A 37 -7.49 -4.59 -6.78
C ILE A 37 -7.53 -5.57 -5.60
N PHE A 38 -8.16 -5.19 -4.49
CA PHE A 38 -8.27 -6.07 -3.32
C PHE A 38 -9.07 -7.34 -3.61
N ALA A 39 -10.16 -7.25 -4.37
CA ALA A 39 -10.93 -8.42 -4.77
C ALA A 39 -10.12 -9.37 -5.67
N ALA A 40 -9.35 -8.83 -6.60
CA ALA A 40 -8.48 -9.61 -7.48
C ALA A 40 -7.32 -10.29 -6.73
N CYS A 41 -6.90 -9.73 -5.60
CA CYS A 41 -5.79 -10.23 -4.78
C CYS A 41 -6.25 -10.98 -3.52
N GLU A 42 -7.51 -11.37 -3.43
CA GLU A 42 -8.01 -12.14 -2.29
C GLU A 42 -7.23 -13.45 -2.13
N GLY A 43 -6.69 -13.69 -0.94
CA GLY A 43 -5.85 -14.85 -0.65
C GLY A 43 -4.41 -14.77 -1.16
N ALA A 44 -4.01 -13.69 -1.82
CA ALA A 44 -2.63 -13.48 -2.27
C ALA A 44 -1.68 -13.22 -1.12
N THR A 45 -0.43 -13.65 -1.28
CA THR A 45 0.66 -13.24 -0.39
C THR A 45 0.99 -11.76 -0.57
N PRO A 46 1.65 -11.09 0.40
CA PRO A 46 2.08 -9.71 0.24
C PRO A 46 2.91 -9.45 -1.02
N ALA A 47 3.80 -10.36 -1.37
CA ALA A 47 4.63 -10.25 -2.58
C ALA A 47 3.78 -10.34 -3.86
N GLU A 48 2.82 -11.26 -3.92
CA GLU A 48 1.89 -11.39 -5.05
C GLU A 48 0.99 -10.17 -5.18
N PHE A 49 0.50 -9.64 -4.07
CA PHE A 49 -0.29 -8.41 -4.04
C PHE A 49 0.49 -7.23 -4.62
N LEU A 50 1.71 -6.99 -4.15
CA LEU A 50 2.55 -5.90 -4.66
C LEU A 50 2.87 -6.05 -6.14
N LYS A 51 3.18 -7.26 -6.57
CA LYS A 51 3.41 -7.56 -7.99
C LYS A 51 2.18 -7.25 -8.85
N TYR A 52 1.00 -7.62 -8.38
CA TYR A 52 -0.25 -7.31 -9.05
C TYR A 52 -0.48 -5.79 -9.15
N VAL A 53 -0.31 -5.07 -8.05
CA VAL A 53 -0.50 -3.61 -8.01
C VAL A 53 0.44 -2.90 -8.97
N PHE A 54 1.72 -3.25 -8.99
CA PHE A 54 2.68 -2.61 -9.89
C PHE A 54 2.42 -2.92 -11.36
N ASN A 55 1.98 -4.12 -11.68
CA ASN A 55 1.55 -4.48 -13.04
C ASN A 55 0.27 -3.74 -13.44
N TYR A 56 -0.69 -3.66 -12.55
CA TYR A 56 -1.96 -2.95 -12.78
C TYR A 56 -1.75 -1.45 -13.05
N LEU A 57 -0.85 -0.83 -12.28
CA LEU A 57 -0.53 0.59 -12.42
C LEU A 57 0.53 0.87 -13.50
N ASP A 58 1.06 -0.18 -14.14
CA ASP A 58 2.15 -0.08 -15.13
C ASP A 58 3.37 0.70 -14.61
N ILE A 59 3.77 0.38 -13.37
CA ILE A 59 4.91 1.02 -12.71
C ILE A 59 6.11 0.11 -12.79
N PRO A 60 7.14 0.47 -13.59
CA PRO A 60 8.40 -0.25 -13.59
C PRO A 60 9.18 0.02 -12.31
N CYS A 61 9.73 -1.03 -11.71
CA CYS A 61 10.53 -0.94 -10.50
C CYS A 61 11.96 -1.40 -10.79
N SER A 62 12.92 -0.60 -10.35
CA SER A 62 14.34 -0.98 -10.34
C SER A 62 14.96 -0.64 -9.00
N VAL A 63 15.88 -1.49 -8.54
CA VAL A 63 16.59 -1.30 -7.27
C VAL A 63 18.08 -1.35 -7.53
N GLU A 64 18.78 -0.31 -7.12
CA GLU A 64 20.23 -0.22 -7.17
C GLU A 64 20.79 -0.18 -5.75
N TYR A 65 21.76 -1.05 -5.49
CA TYR A 65 22.46 -1.10 -4.21
C TYR A 65 23.82 -0.43 -4.34
N THR A 66 24.03 0.65 -3.59
CA THR A 66 25.30 1.39 -3.59
C THR A 66 26.32 0.87 -2.59
N ALA A 67 25.90 -0.05 -1.73
CA ALA A 67 26.75 -0.73 -0.76
C ALA A 67 26.37 -2.21 -0.66
N PRO A 68 27.30 -3.12 -0.35
CA PRO A 68 26.98 -4.53 -0.14
C PRO A 68 26.15 -4.72 1.14
N LEU A 69 25.11 -5.56 1.04
CA LEU A 69 24.28 -5.97 2.15
C LEU A 69 24.27 -7.50 2.22
N ALA A 70 24.35 -8.06 3.43
CA ALA A 70 24.28 -9.50 3.62
C ALA A 70 22.85 -10.02 3.40
N ASP A 71 22.68 -11.15 2.71
CA ASP A 71 21.37 -11.74 2.45
C ASP A 71 20.75 -12.41 3.70
N ASP A 72 21.56 -12.76 4.68
CA ASP A 72 21.17 -13.36 5.96
C ASP A 72 21.11 -12.36 7.13
N GLY A 73 21.38 -11.09 6.87
CA GLY A 73 21.37 -10.03 7.87
C GLY A 73 19.97 -9.60 8.31
N ARG A 74 19.92 -8.99 9.49
CA ARG A 74 18.74 -8.28 9.99
C ARG A 74 18.97 -6.80 9.84
N TYR A 75 18.03 -6.10 9.20
CA TYR A 75 18.17 -4.69 8.88
C TYR A 75 16.94 -3.90 9.25
N ILE A 76 17.14 -2.65 9.60
CA ILE A 76 16.10 -1.61 9.66
C ILE A 76 16.38 -0.64 8.54
N PHE A 77 15.41 -0.47 7.66
CA PHE A 77 15.48 0.45 6.53
C PHE A 77 14.67 1.70 6.82
N ALA A 78 15.22 2.84 6.51
CA ALA A 78 14.53 4.12 6.53
C ALA A 78 14.68 4.79 5.18
N SER A 79 13.62 5.37 4.68
CA SER A 79 13.61 6.09 3.40
C SER A 79 12.84 7.40 3.50
N ASN A 80 13.16 8.33 2.61
CA ASN A 80 12.28 9.44 2.33
C ASN A 80 10.98 8.91 1.70
N HIS A 81 9.91 9.68 1.82
CA HIS A 81 8.56 9.22 1.50
C HIS A 81 7.73 10.29 0.76
N PRO A 82 8.23 10.83 -0.37
CA PRO A 82 7.61 11.96 -1.04
C PRO A 82 6.29 11.64 -1.72
N PHE A 83 6.08 10.40 -2.17
CA PHE A 83 4.89 9.96 -2.90
C PHE A 83 3.91 9.12 -2.07
N GLY A 84 4.04 9.12 -0.76
CA GLY A 84 3.10 8.45 0.14
C GLY A 84 3.11 6.92 0.01
N GLY A 85 1.94 6.31 -0.15
CA GLY A 85 1.80 4.86 -0.17
C GLY A 85 2.63 4.13 -1.23
N LEU A 86 2.87 4.78 -2.37
CA LEU A 86 3.65 4.19 -3.47
C LEU A 86 5.10 3.92 -3.06
N ASP A 87 5.75 4.87 -2.41
CA ASP A 87 7.13 4.71 -1.93
C ASP A 87 7.26 3.58 -0.92
N GLY A 88 6.31 3.50 0.00
CA GLY A 88 6.26 2.42 0.98
C GLY A 88 6.11 1.05 0.31
N MET A 89 5.22 0.94 -0.67
CA MET A 89 5.02 -0.30 -1.43
C MET A 89 6.26 -0.68 -2.24
N LEU A 90 6.94 0.28 -2.86
CA LEU A 90 8.19 0.03 -3.60
C LEU A 90 9.29 -0.48 -2.69
N LEU A 91 9.46 0.13 -1.51
CA LEU A 91 10.44 -0.30 -0.53
C LEU A 91 10.14 -1.73 -0.03
N VAL A 92 8.90 -1.99 0.40
CA VAL A 92 8.50 -3.32 0.89
C VAL A 92 8.66 -4.37 -0.22
N ASN A 93 8.31 -4.06 -1.46
CA ASN A 93 8.52 -4.97 -2.59
C ASN A 93 10.00 -5.30 -2.80
N ALA A 94 10.88 -4.32 -2.73
CA ALA A 94 12.33 -4.53 -2.84
C ALA A 94 12.85 -5.44 -1.73
N LEU A 95 12.41 -5.23 -0.49
CA LEU A 95 12.81 -6.01 0.67
C LEU A 95 12.29 -7.45 0.61
N LEU A 96 11.03 -7.64 0.26
CA LEU A 96 10.42 -8.97 0.07
C LEU A 96 11.09 -9.75 -1.06
N THR A 97 11.44 -9.08 -2.15
CA THR A 97 12.11 -9.71 -3.28
C THR A 97 13.50 -10.23 -2.90
N ARG A 98 14.23 -9.50 -2.08
CA ARG A 98 15.59 -9.87 -1.71
C ARG A 98 15.67 -10.81 -0.50
N TRP A 99 14.91 -10.55 0.55
CA TRP A 99 15.00 -11.31 1.81
C TRP A 99 13.82 -12.24 2.08
N GLY A 100 12.75 -12.15 1.31
CA GLY A 100 11.56 -12.99 1.44
C GLY A 100 10.64 -12.63 2.60
N ASP A 101 11.08 -11.80 3.53
CA ASP A 101 10.32 -11.34 4.69
C ASP A 101 10.61 -9.87 4.97
N ALA A 102 9.57 -9.10 5.22
CA ALA A 102 9.67 -7.69 5.56
C ALA A 102 8.43 -7.23 6.33
N GLY A 103 8.66 -6.43 7.36
CA GLY A 103 7.61 -5.72 8.08
C GLY A 103 7.73 -4.22 7.90
N ALA A 104 6.63 -3.51 7.87
CA ALA A 104 6.61 -2.06 7.77
C ALA A 104 5.88 -1.43 8.96
N VAL A 105 6.43 -0.35 9.49
CA VAL A 105 5.73 0.50 10.45
C VAL A 105 4.93 1.53 9.66
N VAL A 106 3.63 1.44 9.74
CA VAL A 106 2.71 2.29 8.99
C VAL A 106 1.72 2.99 9.92
N ASN A 107 1.14 4.07 9.43
CA ASN A 107 0.09 4.77 10.15
C ASN A 107 -1.22 3.97 10.06
N ASP A 108 -1.91 3.82 11.18
CA ASP A 108 -3.23 3.17 11.31
C ASP A 108 -4.37 4.10 10.85
N LEU A 109 -4.28 4.61 9.64
CA LEU A 109 -5.29 5.50 9.06
C LEU A 109 -6.41 4.74 8.32
N LEU A 110 -6.15 3.52 7.90
CA LEU A 110 -7.08 2.72 7.10
C LEU A 110 -7.43 1.39 7.83
#